data_0ef901671fbd1b79661ac5048df81ae3
#
_entry.id   0ef901671fbd1b79661ac5048df81ae3
#
_cell.length_a   1.000
_cell.length_b   1.000
_cell.length_c   1.000
_cell.angle_alpha   90.00
_cell.angle_beta   90.00
_cell.angle_gamma   90.00
#
_symmetry.space_group_name_H-M   'P 1'
#
loop_
_entity.id
_entity.type
_entity.pdbx_description
1 polymer ?
#
loop_
_entity_poly.entity_id
_entity_poly.type
_entity_poly.pdbx_seq_one_letter_code
_entity_poly.pdbx_strand_id
1 'polypeptide(L)'
;MATIQVKGQPVSTVRVEGNSRPLNGKSDVPLLLSFPHSGEHYPDDFDTNSELPFEILDFPNDKYVDELYQARSGLDLLSIHANFPRTYIDVNRHQHNIDVNMMKNGEEWYGRIHPSGVKTGTTLFWSKTKEVFDIYSRKLNHIELKQRLAQCFVPYHQLMTYYIEQIYQNHGKAYVLDCHSMTQFDGKLRGRKQRPEIDIGDRHGQSCTPEYTECVADVFSSFGYDVKINGRFLGGEIILRYGWPEINQNILQVEIRRDLY
;
A
#
# COMPACT_ATOMS: atom_id res chain seq x y z
N MET A 1 10.75 1.83 -17.71
CA MET A 1 9.86 1.97 -16.54
C MET A 1 8.54 2.55 -17.00
N ALA A 2 7.43 2.13 -16.40
CA ALA A 2 6.12 2.71 -16.70
C ALA A 2 6.04 4.13 -16.14
N THR A 3 5.36 5.02 -16.86
CA THR A 3 5.21 6.44 -16.49
C THR A 3 3.76 6.88 -16.57
N ILE A 4 3.43 7.89 -15.78
CA ILE A 4 2.19 8.67 -15.84
C ILE A 4 2.55 10.12 -16.18
N GLN A 5 1.62 10.88 -16.73
CA GLN A 5 1.80 12.32 -16.94
C GLN A 5 1.36 13.06 -15.67
N VAL A 6 2.21 13.95 -15.19
CA VAL A 6 1.92 14.84 -14.05
C VAL A 6 2.35 16.25 -14.44
N LYS A 7 1.40 17.16 -14.54
CA LYS A 7 1.63 18.54 -15.03
C LYS A 7 2.36 18.56 -16.36
N GLY A 8 1.96 17.66 -17.29
CA GLY A 8 2.54 17.51 -18.63
C GLY A 8 3.95 16.91 -18.66
N GLN A 9 4.46 16.39 -17.54
CA GLN A 9 5.77 15.74 -17.47
C GLN A 9 5.65 14.25 -17.18
N PRO A 10 6.46 13.37 -17.80
CA PRO A 10 6.46 11.96 -17.51
C PRO A 10 7.11 11.69 -16.13
N VAL A 11 6.38 11.03 -15.24
CA VAL A 11 6.86 10.60 -13.91
C VAL A 11 6.80 9.09 -13.84
N SER A 12 7.86 8.45 -13.29
CA SER A 12 7.84 7.01 -13.04
C SER A 12 6.71 6.65 -12.08
N THR A 13 5.96 5.60 -12.39
CA THR A 13 4.86 5.16 -11.52
C THR A 13 5.36 4.46 -10.26
N VAL A 14 6.55 3.86 -10.32
CA VAL A 14 7.16 3.17 -9.17
C VAL A 14 8.60 3.63 -9.04
N ARG A 15 9.02 3.93 -7.82
CA ARG A 15 10.38 4.27 -7.44
C ARG A 15 10.97 3.11 -6.62
N VAL A 16 12.24 2.81 -6.86
CA VAL A 16 13.01 1.88 -6.05
C VAL A 16 14.21 2.63 -5.50
N GLU A 17 14.41 2.54 -4.20
CA GLU A 17 15.54 3.15 -3.50
C GLU A 17 16.35 2.09 -2.77
N GLY A 18 17.58 2.46 -2.39
CA GLY A 18 18.53 1.58 -1.75
C GLY A 18 19.42 0.86 -2.74
N ASN A 19 20.23 -0.07 -2.24
CA ASN A 19 21.21 -0.80 -3.04
C ASN A 19 20.54 -1.76 -4.02
N SER A 20 19.77 -1.16 -4.93
CA SER A 20 19.09 -1.81 -6.05
C SER A 20 20.04 -2.15 -7.20
N ARG A 21 21.37 -2.18 -6.96
CA ARG A 21 22.31 -2.56 -8.02
C ARG A 21 21.89 -3.93 -8.53
N PRO A 22 21.29 -4.02 -9.74
CA PRO A 22 20.87 -5.28 -10.27
C PRO A 22 22.11 -6.15 -10.41
N LEU A 23 21.99 -7.39 -10.02
CA LEU A 23 22.80 -8.51 -10.49
C LEU A 23 24.09 -8.89 -9.75
N ASN A 24 24.67 -8.07 -8.88
CA ASN A 24 25.84 -8.50 -8.08
C ASN A 24 25.89 -7.95 -6.65
N GLY A 25 24.92 -7.13 -6.25
CA GLY A 25 24.84 -6.54 -4.92
C GLY A 25 23.96 -7.40 -4.01
N LYS A 26 24.57 -8.11 -3.10
CA LYS A 26 23.86 -8.65 -1.95
C LYS A 26 23.31 -7.46 -1.19
N SER A 27 21.98 -7.36 -1.05
CA SER A 27 21.43 -6.60 0.07
C SER A 27 22.07 -7.17 1.32
N ASP A 28 22.66 -6.32 2.17
CA ASP A 28 23.32 -6.80 3.39
C ASP A 28 22.34 -7.43 4.38
N VAL A 29 21.05 -7.15 4.20
CA VAL A 29 19.96 -7.66 5.03
C VAL A 29 18.81 -8.21 4.16
N PRO A 30 18.13 -9.29 4.57
CA PRO A 30 17.04 -9.90 3.81
C PRO A 30 15.71 -9.14 3.98
N LEU A 31 15.73 -7.81 3.90
CA LEU A 31 14.59 -6.94 4.17
C LEU A 31 14.27 -6.04 2.98
N LEU A 32 12.99 -5.99 2.62
CA LEU A 32 12.39 -5.06 1.66
C LEU A 32 11.34 -4.20 2.37
N LEU A 33 11.36 -2.90 2.13
CA LEU A 33 10.32 -1.97 2.55
C LEU A 33 9.36 -1.71 1.40
N SER A 34 8.06 -1.72 1.67
CA SER A 34 6.98 -1.46 0.72
C SER A 34 6.19 -0.23 1.14
N PHE A 35 6.11 0.77 0.26
CA PHE A 35 5.37 2.03 0.48
C PHE A 35 4.28 2.18 -0.59
N PRO A 36 3.15 1.47 -0.45
CA PRO A 36 2.11 1.45 -1.48
C PRO A 36 1.27 2.73 -1.54
N HIS A 37 1.31 3.55 -0.50
CA HIS A 37 0.36 4.66 -0.32
C HIS A 37 0.98 6.02 0.02
N SER A 38 2.31 6.16 -0.05
CA SER A 38 2.99 7.46 0.21
C SER A 38 3.11 8.34 -1.04
N GLY A 39 2.59 7.90 -2.19
CA GLY A 39 2.73 8.62 -3.46
C GLY A 39 1.88 9.88 -3.54
N GLU A 40 2.48 10.97 -4.02
CA GLU A 40 1.88 12.31 -4.14
C GLU A 40 1.79 12.82 -5.59
N HIS A 41 2.12 11.99 -6.59
CA HIS A 41 2.06 12.36 -7.99
C HIS A 41 0.66 12.05 -8.55
N TYR A 42 -0.19 13.08 -8.57
CA TYR A 42 -1.54 13.01 -9.12
C TYR A 42 -1.49 13.05 -10.65
N PRO A 43 -1.89 11.97 -11.35
CA PRO A 43 -1.84 11.93 -12.82
C PRO A 43 -2.77 12.96 -13.45
N ASP A 44 -2.38 13.51 -14.60
CA ASP A 44 -3.17 14.50 -15.36
C ASP A 44 -4.52 13.92 -15.83
N ASP A 45 -4.60 12.60 -16.02
CA ASP A 45 -5.83 11.89 -16.39
C ASP A 45 -6.69 11.49 -15.15
N PHE A 46 -6.28 11.90 -13.94
CA PHE A 46 -7.10 11.72 -12.74
C PHE A 46 -8.20 12.79 -12.71
N ASP A 47 -9.11 12.71 -13.64
CA ASP A 47 -10.25 13.60 -13.82
C ASP A 47 -11.26 13.40 -12.68
N THR A 48 -11.01 14.05 -11.54
CA THR A 48 -11.82 13.98 -10.33
C THR A 48 -12.98 14.97 -10.37
N ASN A 49 -13.96 14.77 -9.49
CA ASN A 49 -15.03 15.73 -9.28
C ASN A 49 -14.44 17.08 -8.87
N SER A 50 -14.73 18.14 -9.63
CA SER A 50 -14.22 19.49 -9.40
C SER A 50 -14.69 20.11 -8.08
N GLU A 51 -15.76 19.59 -7.49
CA GLU A 51 -16.28 20.03 -6.18
C GLU A 51 -15.59 19.33 -5.01
N LEU A 52 -14.77 18.28 -5.28
CA LEU A 52 -14.06 17.56 -4.24
C LEU A 52 -12.81 18.33 -3.81
N PRO A 53 -12.72 18.82 -2.55
CA PRO A 53 -11.52 19.48 -2.07
C PRO A 53 -10.30 18.56 -2.11
N PHE A 54 -9.16 19.10 -2.52
CA PHE A 54 -7.93 18.32 -2.67
C PHE A 54 -7.52 17.64 -1.36
N GLU A 55 -7.67 18.32 -0.22
CA GLU A 55 -7.36 17.79 1.11
C GLU A 55 -8.19 16.55 1.46
N ILE A 56 -9.42 16.47 0.96
CA ILE A 56 -10.30 15.32 1.14
C ILE A 56 -9.87 14.16 0.24
N LEU A 57 -9.49 14.45 -1.02
CA LEU A 57 -8.98 13.47 -1.97
C LEU A 57 -7.66 12.87 -1.48
N ASP A 58 -6.79 13.69 -0.91
CA ASP A 58 -5.44 13.36 -0.49
C ASP A 58 -5.36 12.71 0.90
N PHE A 59 -6.34 12.97 1.77
CA PHE A 59 -6.39 12.46 3.14
C PHE A 59 -6.19 10.94 3.31
N PRO A 60 -6.63 10.06 2.38
CA PRO A 60 -6.39 8.62 2.49
C PRO A 60 -4.94 8.19 2.32
N ASN A 61 -4.08 9.03 1.73
CA ASN A 61 -2.67 8.69 1.52
C ASN A 61 -1.91 8.62 2.85
N ASP A 62 -0.92 7.76 2.90
CA ASP A 62 -0.03 7.55 4.05
C ASP A 62 1.20 8.48 3.91
N LYS A 63 0.94 9.80 4.05
CA LYS A 63 1.96 10.84 3.85
C LYS A 63 3.13 10.66 4.79
N TYR A 64 4.33 10.94 4.28
CA TYR A 64 5.59 10.91 5.01
C TYR A 64 6.01 9.55 5.59
N VAL A 65 5.22 8.49 5.38
CA VAL A 65 5.56 7.17 5.90
C VAL A 65 6.88 6.68 5.31
N ASP A 66 7.12 6.89 4.02
CA ASP A 66 8.38 6.56 3.38
C ASP A 66 9.57 7.35 3.96
N GLU A 67 9.37 8.61 4.36
CA GLU A 67 10.40 9.43 5.00
C GLU A 67 10.71 8.96 6.44
N LEU A 68 9.70 8.47 7.19
CA LEU A 68 9.90 7.95 8.54
C LEU A 68 10.83 6.73 8.56
N TYR A 69 10.76 5.90 7.53
CA TYR A 69 11.58 4.69 7.40
C TYR A 69 12.92 4.93 6.70
N GLN A 70 13.22 6.16 6.26
CA GLN A 70 14.53 6.49 5.72
C GLN A 70 15.60 6.31 6.79
N ALA A 71 16.35 5.20 6.67
CA ALA A 71 17.33 4.83 7.66
C ALA A 71 18.50 5.82 7.65
N ARG A 72 18.65 6.56 8.74
CA ARG A 72 19.89 7.30 9.06
C ARG A 72 20.99 6.37 9.59
N SER A 73 20.77 5.07 9.56
CA SER A 73 21.63 4.04 10.15
C SER A 73 22.87 3.70 9.31
N GLY A 74 23.02 4.26 8.11
CA GLY A 74 24.05 3.83 7.16
C GLY A 74 23.76 2.48 6.47
N LEU A 75 22.62 1.83 6.78
CA LEU A 75 22.13 0.68 6.05
C LEU A 75 21.42 1.15 4.78
N ASP A 76 21.84 0.62 3.65
CA ASP A 76 21.24 0.88 2.35
C ASP A 76 20.06 -0.09 2.15
N LEU A 77 18.92 0.23 2.78
CA LEU A 77 17.72 -0.61 2.75
C LEU A 77 17.01 -0.50 1.42
N LEU A 78 16.69 -1.66 0.85
CA LEU A 78 15.91 -1.74 -0.38
C LEU A 78 14.44 -1.38 -0.12
N SER A 79 13.89 -0.47 -0.92
CA SER A 79 12.49 -0.06 -0.81
C SER A 79 11.81 0.14 -2.16
N ILE A 80 10.49 -0.11 -2.19
CA ILE A 80 9.62 0.08 -3.35
C ILE A 80 8.52 1.07 -2.96
N HIS A 81 8.34 2.11 -3.77
CA HIS A 81 7.39 3.19 -3.54
C HIS A 81 6.42 3.29 -4.72
N ALA A 82 5.12 3.29 -4.47
CA ALA A 82 4.15 3.81 -5.42
C ALA A 82 4.24 5.34 -5.44
N ASN A 83 4.42 5.94 -6.61
CA ASN A 83 4.52 7.40 -6.73
C ASN A 83 3.15 8.08 -6.93
N PHE A 84 2.11 7.32 -7.21
CA PHE A 84 0.73 7.77 -7.41
C PHE A 84 -0.11 7.59 -6.13
N PRO A 85 -1.19 8.38 -5.95
CA PRO A 85 -2.05 8.26 -4.78
C PRO A 85 -2.90 6.98 -4.83
N ARG A 86 -3.19 6.40 -3.67
CA ARG A 86 -4.07 5.23 -3.57
C ARG A 86 -5.49 5.48 -4.05
N THR A 87 -5.92 6.72 -4.07
CA THR A 87 -7.24 7.12 -4.58
C THR A 87 -7.34 6.99 -6.10
N TYR A 88 -6.22 7.03 -6.83
CA TYR A 88 -6.15 6.77 -8.26
C TYR A 88 -6.21 5.28 -8.57
N ILE A 89 -5.36 4.49 -7.90
CA ILE A 89 -5.37 3.01 -7.90
C ILE A 89 -4.67 2.49 -6.64
N ASP A 90 -5.29 1.56 -5.92
CA ASP A 90 -4.78 1.03 -4.66
C ASP A 90 -4.08 -0.32 -4.90
N VAL A 91 -2.75 -0.31 -4.94
CA VAL A 91 -1.94 -1.53 -5.15
C VAL A 91 -2.00 -2.50 -3.96
N ASN A 92 -2.56 -2.08 -2.82
CA ASN A 92 -2.85 -2.96 -1.68
C ASN A 92 -4.30 -3.48 -1.70
N ARG A 93 -4.89 -3.62 -2.90
CA ARG A 93 -6.16 -4.27 -3.17
C ARG A 93 -5.99 -5.36 -4.23
N HIS A 94 -6.82 -6.38 -4.16
CA HIS A 94 -6.84 -7.42 -5.19
C HIS A 94 -7.24 -6.82 -6.56
N GLN A 95 -6.57 -7.25 -7.64
CA GLN A 95 -6.81 -6.72 -9.00
C GLN A 95 -8.27 -6.87 -9.50
N HIS A 96 -9.05 -7.77 -8.91
CA HIS A 96 -10.46 -7.97 -9.21
C HIS A 96 -11.40 -7.36 -8.15
N ASN A 97 -10.86 -6.59 -7.22
CA ASN A 97 -11.67 -5.87 -6.23
C ASN A 97 -12.17 -4.55 -6.81
N ILE A 98 -13.22 -4.62 -7.61
CA ILE A 98 -13.76 -3.51 -8.40
C ILE A 98 -15.23 -3.28 -8.08
N ASP A 99 -15.61 -2.02 -7.95
CA ASP A 99 -17.01 -1.61 -7.94
C ASP A 99 -17.50 -1.41 -9.38
N VAL A 100 -18.22 -2.40 -9.91
CA VAL A 100 -18.77 -2.32 -11.27
C VAL A 100 -19.75 -1.16 -11.47
N ASN A 101 -20.33 -0.63 -10.36
CA ASN A 101 -21.25 0.49 -10.45
C ASN A 101 -20.55 1.79 -10.84
N MET A 102 -19.23 1.89 -10.71
CA MET A 102 -18.46 3.04 -11.17
C MET A 102 -18.13 3.01 -12.68
N MET A 103 -18.38 1.89 -13.36
CA MET A 103 -18.08 1.71 -14.78
C MET A 103 -19.21 2.17 -15.69
N LYS A 104 -18.86 2.62 -16.90
CA LYS A 104 -19.84 2.93 -17.95
C LYS A 104 -20.57 1.66 -18.41
N ASN A 105 -21.90 1.75 -18.54
CA ASN A 105 -22.75 0.77 -19.25
C ASN A 105 -22.67 -0.68 -18.74
N GLY A 106 -22.30 -0.92 -17.48
CA GLY A 106 -22.21 -2.29 -16.95
C GLY A 106 -21.20 -3.15 -17.70
N GLU A 107 -20.17 -2.53 -18.27
CA GLU A 107 -19.11 -3.22 -18.99
C GLU A 107 -18.53 -4.34 -18.15
N GLU A 108 -18.36 -5.50 -18.75
CA GLU A 108 -17.84 -6.67 -18.07
C GLU A 108 -16.37 -6.46 -17.68
N TRP A 109 -16.11 -6.59 -16.39
CA TRP A 109 -14.76 -6.71 -15.89
C TRP A 109 -14.35 -8.20 -15.86
N TYR A 110 -13.19 -8.49 -16.43
CA TYR A 110 -12.68 -9.86 -16.48
C TYR A 110 -12.27 -10.36 -15.09
N GLY A 111 -12.80 -11.49 -14.68
CA GLY A 111 -12.45 -12.17 -13.45
C GLY A 111 -13.53 -12.11 -12.36
N ARG A 112 -13.25 -12.78 -11.25
CA ARG A 112 -14.19 -12.87 -10.12
C ARG A 112 -14.17 -11.58 -9.33
N ILE A 113 -15.29 -10.86 -9.30
CA ILE A 113 -15.42 -9.61 -8.55
C ILE A 113 -15.37 -9.87 -7.05
N HIS A 114 -14.50 -9.16 -6.35
CA HIS A 114 -14.45 -9.16 -4.90
C HIS A 114 -15.30 -8.01 -4.36
N PRO A 115 -16.31 -8.26 -3.49
CA PRO A 115 -17.22 -7.22 -3.03
C PRO A 115 -16.65 -6.36 -1.86
N SER A 116 -15.45 -6.67 -1.37
CA SER A 116 -14.88 -5.91 -0.24
C SER A 116 -14.59 -4.46 -0.63
N GLY A 117 -14.97 -3.52 0.22
CA GLY A 117 -14.74 -2.09 -0.03
C GLY A 117 -15.77 -1.41 -0.96
N VAL A 118 -16.67 -2.16 -1.62
CA VAL A 118 -17.69 -1.56 -2.51
C VAL A 118 -18.60 -0.58 -1.76
N LYS A 119 -19.06 -0.96 -0.55
CA LYS A 119 -19.91 -0.09 0.28
C LYS A 119 -19.23 1.21 0.71
N THR A 120 -17.93 1.15 0.94
CA THR A 120 -17.11 2.29 1.37
C THR A 120 -16.50 3.05 0.22
N GLY A 121 -16.57 2.51 -1.00
CA GLY A 121 -15.95 3.06 -2.19
C GLY A 121 -14.43 2.91 -2.22
N THR A 122 -13.86 1.99 -1.42
CA THR A 122 -12.41 1.79 -1.25
C THR A 122 -11.93 0.49 -1.89
N THR A 123 -12.31 0.28 -3.14
CA THR A 123 -11.89 -0.86 -3.98
C THR A 123 -10.53 -0.61 -4.63
N LEU A 124 -10.11 -1.41 -5.61
CA LEU A 124 -8.88 -1.19 -6.38
C LEU A 124 -8.81 0.22 -6.98
N PHE A 125 -9.93 0.68 -7.55
CA PHE A 125 -10.14 2.06 -7.97
C PHE A 125 -11.13 2.68 -6.98
N TRP A 126 -10.68 3.67 -6.23
CA TRP A 126 -11.56 4.27 -5.25
C TRP A 126 -12.64 5.09 -5.91
N SER A 127 -13.89 4.90 -5.51
CA SER A 127 -15.03 5.70 -5.97
C SER A 127 -15.42 6.79 -4.97
N LYS A 128 -15.04 6.63 -3.70
CA LYS A 128 -15.39 7.58 -2.62
C LYS A 128 -14.23 7.81 -1.67
N THR A 129 -14.17 8.99 -1.08
CA THR A 129 -13.33 9.30 0.07
C THR A 129 -14.19 9.47 1.33
N LYS A 130 -13.69 9.02 2.48
CA LYS A 130 -14.38 9.06 3.79
C LYS A 130 -15.85 8.56 3.74
N GLU A 131 -16.16 7.62 2.83
CA GLU A 131 -17.49 7.03 2.62
C GLU A 131 -18.59 8.04 2.18
N VAL A 132 -18.25 9.29 1.93
CA VAL A 132 -19.20 10.38 1.73
C VAL A 132 -19.02 11.09 0.40
N PHE A 133 -17.77 11.41 0.03
CA PHE A 133 -17.49 12.21 -1.15
C PHE A 133 -17.16 11.34 -2.36
N ASP A 134 -17.93 11.50 -3.43
CA ASP A 134 -17.63 10.85 -4.70
C ASP A 134 -16.38 11.46 -5.32
N ILE A 135 -15.42 10.58 -5.69
CA ILE A 135 -14.16 11.00 -6.33
C ILE A 135 -14.44 11.45 -7.76
N TYR A 136 -15.40 10.85 -8.43
CA TYR A 136 -15.73 11.14 -9.83
C TYR A 136 -17.16 11.66 -9.96
N SER A 137 -17.36 12.67 -10.81
CA SER A 137 -18.68 13.12 -11.27
C SER A 137 -19.21 12.31 -12.45
N ARG A 138 -18.42 11.35 -12.96
CA ARG A 138 -18.70 10.52 -14.14
C ARG A 138 -18.45 9.04 -13.88
N LYS A 139 -18.92 8.21 -14.77
CA LYS A 139 -18.54 6.79 -14.84
C LYS A 139 -17.19 6.65 -15.57
N LEU A 140 -16.36 5.73 -15.11
CA LEU A 140 -15.09 5.38 -15.73
C LEU A 140 -15.29 4.32 -16.82
N ASN A 141 -14.47 4.36 -17.87
CA ASN A 141 -14.50 3.32 -18.89
C ASN A 141 -13.44 2.23 -18.65
N HIS A 142 -13.65 1.05 -19.20
CA HIS A 142 -12.74 -0.09 -18.98
C HIS A 142 -11.34 0.11 -19.56
N ILE A 143 -11.17 0.93 -20.60
CA ILE A 143 -9.86 1.24 -21.22
C ILE A 143 -9.02 2.01 -20.21
N GLU A 144 -9.61 3.05 -19.61
CA GLU A 144 -8.99 3.87 -18.56
C GLU A 144 -8.53 3.00 -17.36
N LEU A 145 -9.41 2.13 -16.87
CA LEU A 145 -9.09 1.23 -15.75
C LEU A 145 -7.98 0.24 -16.10
N LYS A 146 -7.98 -0.32 -17.33
CA LYS A 146 -6.91 -1.20 -17.81
C LYS A 146 -5.58 -0.48 -17.96
N GLN A 147 -5.60 0.78 -18.39
CA GLN A 147 -4.38 1.60 -18.47
C GLN A 147 -3.78 1.83 -17.08
N ARG A 148 -4.60 2.18 -16.08
CA ARG A 148 -4.13 2.32 -14.69
C ARG A 148 -3.54 1.01 -14.15
N LEU A 149 -4.17 -0.13 -14.43
CA LEU A 149 -3.60 -1.43 -14.09
C LEU A 149 -2.23 -1.65 -14.73
N ALA A 150 -2.13 -1.43 -16.04
CA ALA A 150 -0.90 -1.68 -16.79
C ALA A 150 0.24 -0.74 -16.39
N GLN A 151 -0.08 0.52 -16.07
CA GLN A 151 0.92 1.55 -15.77
C GLN A 151 1.33 1.61 -14.30
N CYS A 152 0.45 1.23 -13.39
CA CYS A 152 0.65 1.40 -11.95
C CYS A 152 0.70 0.06 -11.20
N PHE A 153 -0.37 -0.72 -11.26
CA PHE A 153 -0.51 -1.95 -10.50
C PHE A 153 0.50 -3.02 -10.92
N VAL A 154 0.55 -3.31 -12.22
CA VAL A 154 1.43 -4.35 -12.76
C VAL A 154 2.91 -4.06 -12.48
N PRO A 155 3.44 -2.85 -12.74
CA PRO A 155 4.84 -2.54 -12.45
C PRO A 155 5.18 -2.64 -10.96
N TYR A 156 4.29 -2.18 -10.07
CA TYR A 156 4.51 -2.29 -8.63
C TYR A 156 4.65 -3.75 -8.19
N HIS A 157 3.71 -4.60 -8.57
CA HIS A 157 3.72 -6.01 -8.21
C HIS A 157 4.82 -6.81 -8.90
N GLN A 158 5.22 -6.44 -10.13
CA GLN A 158 6.38 -7.04 -10.77
C GLN A 158 7.68 -6.76 -10.02
N LEU A 159 7.87 -5.53 -9.55
CA LEU A 159 9.04 -5.17 -8.74
C LEU A 159 9.02 -5.84 -7.37
N MET A 160 7.85 -5.92 -6.72
CA MET A 160 7.69 -6.68 -5.47
C MET A 160 8.14 -8.13 -5.66
N THR A 161 7.59 -8.82 -6.65
CA THR A 161 7.97 -10.21 -6.96
C THR A 161 9.47 -10.32 -7.22
N TYR A 162 10.00 -9.49 -8.10
CA TYR A 162 11.41 -9.52 -8.49
C TYR A 162 12.35 -9.37 -7.28
N TYR A 163 12.13 -8.36 -6.42
CA TYR A 163 13.04 -8.11 -5.31
C TYR A 163 12.87 -9.11 -4.16
N ILE A 164 11.67 -9.59 -3.89
CA ILE A 164 11.45 -10.68 -2.94
C ILE A 164 12.21 -11.94 -3.38
N GLU A 165 12.13 -12.31 -4.67
CA GLU A 165 12.85 -13.44 -5.23
C GLU A 165 14.38 -13.25 -5.14
N GLN A 166 14.89 -12.04 -5.46
CA GLN A 166 16.32 -11.74 -5.36
C GLN A 166 16.83 -11.86 -3.91
N ILE A 167 16.09 -11.31 -2.96
CA ILE A 167 16.42 -11.43 -1.53
C ILE A 167 16.41 -12.89 -1.11
N TYR A 168 15.37 -13.62 -1.50
CA TYR A 168 15.25 -15.03 -1.17
C TYR A 168 16.39 -15.88 -1.74
N GLN A 169 16.75 -15.67 -3.00
CA GLN A 169 17.88 -16.37 -3.64
C GLN A 169 19.21 -16.10 -2.94
N ASN A 170 19.41 -14.88 -2.44
CA ASN A 170 20.65 -14.48 -1.78
C ASN A 170 20.77 -14.97 -0.33
N HIS A 171 19.63 -15.09 0.37
CA HIS A 171 19.62 -15.31 1.83
C HIS A 171 18.87 -16.58 2.28
N GLY A 172 18.17 -17.29 1.37
CA GLY A 172 17.29 -18.39 1.73
C GLY A 172 16.04 -18.00 2.51
N LYS A 173 15.79 -16.70 2.63
CA LYS A 173 14.65 -16.10 3.31
C LYS A 173 14.43 -14.68 2.82
N ALA A 174 13.19 -14.19 2.92
CA ALA A 174 12.85 -12.81 2.63
C ALA A 174 11.91 -12.25 3.71
N TYR A 175 12.16 -11.02 4.14
CA TYR A 175 11.29 -10.25 5.02
C TYR A 175 10.82 -9.00 4.30
N VAL A 176 9.55 -8.66 4.46
CA VAL A 176 8.99 -7.41 3.95
C VAL A 176 8.23 -6.70 5.07
N LEU A 177 8.46 -5.40 5.20
CA LEU A 177 7.60 -4.50 5.94
C LEU A 177 6.73 -3.72 4.95
N ASP A 178 5.42 -3.94 5.00
CA ASP A 178 4.42 -3.17 4.28
C ASP A 178 4.01 -1.99 5.16
N CYS A 179 4.50 -0.80 4.80
CA CYS A 179 4.54 0.37 5.68
C CYS A 179 3.36 1.30 5.42
N HIS A 180 2.56 1.54 6.45
CA HIS A 180 1.32 2.32 6.39
C HIS A 180 1.17 3.28 7.56
N SER A 181 0.14 4.11 7.49
CA SER A 181 -0.31 4.94 8.59
C SER A 181 -1.83 4.89 8.78
N MET A 182 -2.25 5.13 10.00
CA MET A 182 -3.66 5.12 10.38
C MET A 182 -4.06 6.40 11.11
N THR A 183 -5.34 6.75 11.01
CA THR A 183 -5.90 7.86 11.79
C THR A 183 -5.97 7.52 13.27
N GLN A 184 -5.89 8.55 14.14
CA GLN A 184 -5.86 8.40 15.59
C GLN A 184 -7.11 7.68 16.16
N PHE A 185 -8.27 7.92 15.57
CA PHE A 185 -9.52 7.41 16.10
C PHE A 185 -10.25 6.48 15.13
N ASP A 186 -10.95 5.52 15.72
CA ASP A 186 -11.86 4.62 15.01
C ASP A 186 -13.29 5.18 15.02
N GLY A 187 -14.03 5.00 13.92
CA GLY A 187 -15.46 5.31 13.84
C GLY A 187 -15.87 6.75 13.66
N LYS A 188 -17.20 7.00 13.68
CA LYS A 188 -17.85 8.31 13.53
C LYS A 188 -17.81 9.08 14.84
N LEU A 189 -18.03 10.40 14.77
CA LEU A 189 -17.83 11.43 15.82
C LEU A 189 -18.28 11.11 17.26
N ARG A 190 -19.23 10.23 17.50
CA ARG A 190 -19.67 9.82 18.84
C ARG A 190 -19.12 8.44 19.21
N GLY A 191 -18.42 8.36 20.36
CA GLY A 191 -17.88 7.10 20.88
C GLY A 191 -16.59 6.65 20.17
N ARG A 192 -15.78 7.57 19.67
CA ARG A 192 -14.49 7.27 19.05
C ARG A 192 -13.58 6.53 20.02
N LYS A 193 -13.18 5.34 19.65
CA LYS A 193 -12.13 4.60 20.34
C LYS A 193 -10.79 5.04 19.75
N GLN A 194 -9.85 5.39 20.60
CA GLN A 194 -8.48 5.64 20.19
C GLN A 194 -7.84 4.32 19.72
N ARG A 195 -7.14 4.39 18.60
CA ARG A 195 -6.35 3.28 18.08
C ARG A 195 -5.04 3.14 18.84
N PRO A 196 -4.41 1.96 18.84
CA PRO A 196 -3.05 1.83 19.34
C PRO A 196 -2.11 2.78 18.57
N GLU A 197 -0.94 3.03 19.10
CA GLU A 197 0.07 3.85 18.42
C GLU A 197 0.65 3.13 17.21
N ILE A 198 0.85 1.83 17.36
CA ILE A 198 1.31 0.92 16.30
C ILE A 198 0.33 -0.25 16.22
N ASP A 199 -0.15 -0.57 15.02
CA ASP A 199 -0.94 -1.78 14.76
C ASP A 199 -0.21 -2.66 13.73
N ILE A 200 0.09 -3.89 14.11
CA ILE A 200 0.84 -4.84 13.30
C ILE A 200 -0.12 -5.90 12.77
N GLY A 201 -0.17 -6.04 11.46
CA GLY A 201 -1.00 -7.04 10.78
C GLY A 201 -0.16 -8.18 10.22
N ASP A 202 -0.39 -9.40 10.70
CA ASP A 202 0.23 -10.63 10.21
C ASP A 202 -0.80 -11.69 9.79
N ARG A 203 -2.09 -11.29 9.75
CA ARG A 203 -3.22 -12.17 9.47
C ARG A 203 -3.27 -13.42 10.37
N HIS A 204 -2.98 -13.22 11.65
CA HIS A 204 -2.92 -14.29 12.65
C HIS A 204 -1.89 -15.37 12.29
N GLY A 205 -0.69 -14.95 11.92
CA GLY A 205 0.44 -15.81 11.57
C GLY A 205 0.38 -16.43 10.17
N GLN A 206 -0.58 -15.98 9.31
CA GLN A 206 -0.70 -16.52 7.95
C GLN A 206 0.29 -15.91 6.96
N SER A 207 0.83 -14.71 7.23
CA SER A 207 1.71 -14.00 6.31
C SER A 207 3.17 -13.92 6.76
N CYS A 208 3.46 -14.24 8.01
CA CYS A 208 4.81 -14.33 8.54
C CYS A 208 4.88 -15.23 9.77
N THR A 209 6.11 -15.58 10.18
CA THR A 209 6.32 -16.37 11.39
C THR A 209 6.10 -15.53 12.63
N PRO A 210 5.70 -16.15 13.78
CA PRO A 210 5.53 -15.44 15.04
C PRO A 210 6.78 -14.67 15.49
N GLU A 211 7.96 -15.25 15.27
CA GLU A 211 9.24 -14.65 15.66
C GLU A 211 9.48 -13.30 14.94
N TYR A 212 9.04 -13.18 13.68
CA TYR A 212 9.16 -11.90 12.95
C TYR A 212 8.18 -10.88 13.48
N THR A 213 6.93 -11.28 13.75
CA THR A 213 5.90 -10.40 14.33
C THR A 213 6.35 -9.90 15.70
N GLU A 214 6.81 -10.80 16.57
CA GLU A 214 7.28 -10.49 17.92
C GLU A 214 8.50 -9.56 17.88
N CYS A 215 9.49 -9.86 17.02
CA CYS A 215 10.67 -9.02 16.86
C CYS A 215 10.30 -7.56 16.51
N VAL A 216 9.39 -7.33 15.55
CA VAL A 216 8.96 -5.99 15.17
C VAL A 216 8.14 -5.33 16.30
N ALA A 217 7.26 -6.08 16.97
CA ALA A 217 6.47 -5.58 18.08
C ALA A 217 7.35 -5.17 19.28
N ASP A 218 8.35 -5.98 19.61
CA ASP A 218 9.28 -5.72 20.71
C ASP A 218 10.12 -4.47 20.44
N VAL A 219 10.55 -4.23 19.21
CA VAL A 219 11.27 -3.02 18.85
C VAL A 219 10.43 -1.78 19.17
N PHE A 220 9.19 -1.70 18.65
CA PHE A 220 8.32 -0.56 18.95
C PHE A 220 7.98 -0.43 20.44
N SER A 221 7.70 -1.55 21.10
CA SER A 221 7.41 -1.56 22.54
C SER A 221 8.60 -1.10 23.39
N SER A 222 9.83 -1.41 22.96
CA SER A 222 11.05 -0.99 23.67
C SER A 222 11.25 0.53 23.66
N PHE A 223 10.67 1.22 22.68
CA PHE A 223 10.61 2.70 22.61
C PHE A 223 9.39 3.29 23.33
N GLY A 224 8.55 2.47 23.96
CA GLY A 224 7.41 2.89 24.78
C GLY A 224 6.09 3.06 24.02
N TYR A 225 6.01 2.63 22.75
CA TYR A 225 4.76 2.73 21.98
C TYR A 225 3.74 1.67 22.42
N ASP A 226 2.45 2.05 22.39
CA ASP A 226 1.31 1.10 22.53
C ASP A 226 1.17 0.30 21.24
N VAL A 227 1.58 -0.97 21.29
CA VAL A 227 1.58 -1.88 20.13
C VAL A 227 0.43 -2.87 20.24
N LYS A 228 -0.29 -3.07 19.15
CA LYS A 228 -1.26 -4.16 18.99
C LYS A 228 -0.89 -5.02 17.79
N ILE A 229 -1.10 -6.31 17.92
CA ILE A 229 -0.98 -7.27 16.82
C ILE A 229 -2.39 -7.66 16.40
N ASN A 230 -2.69 -7.51 15.09
CA ASN A 230 -4.01 -7.78 14.53
C ASN A 230 -5.16 -7.04 15.23
N GLY A 231 -4.92 -5.81 15.65
CA GLY A 231 -5.89 -5.00 16.38
C GLY A 231 -7.05 -4.56 15.49
N ARG A 232 -6.81 -3.62 14.61
CA ARG A 232 -7.77 -3.12 13.61
C ARG A 232 -7.42 -3.59 12.21
N PHE A 233 -6.14 -3.65 11.91
CA PHE A 233 -5.62 -3.97 10.59
C PHE A 233 -4.96 -5.34 10.59
N LEU A 234 -5.60 -6.30 9.92
CA LEU A 234 -5.04 -7.65 9.76
C LEU A 234 -4.01 -7.73 8.64
N GLY A 235 -3.97 -6.68 7.81
CA GLY A 235 -3.15 -6.61 6.60
C GLY A 235 -3.96 -6.73 5.31
N GLY A 236 -3.44 -6.07 4.24
CA GLY A 236 -4.07 -5.95 2.93
C GLY A 236 -3.67 -7.04 1.94
N GLU A 237 -3.77 -6.71 0.65
CA GLU A 237 -3.46 -7.60 -0.47
C GLU A 237 -1.98 -7.97 -0.52
N ILE A 238 -1.08 -7.03 -0.21
CA ILE A 238 0.36 -7.26 -0.29
C ILE A 238 0.77 -8.41 0.62
N ILE A 239 0.35 -8.39 1.89
CA ILE A 239 0.72 -9.47 2.81
C ILE A 239 0.02 -10.80 2.48
N LEU A 240 -1.18 -10.76 1.88
CA LEU A 240 -1.87 -11.96 1.39
C LEU A 240 -1.18 -12.59 0.19
N ARG A 241 -0.71 -11.76 -0.72
CA ARG A 241 -0.13 -12.19 -1.99
C ARG A 241 1.27 -12.76 -1.83
N TYR A 242 2.04 -12.17 -0.92
CA TYR A 242 3.48 -12.45 -0.79
C TYR A 242 3.86 -13.13 0.52
N GLY A 243 2.97 -13.26 1.50
CA GLY A 243 3.23 -13.95 2.77
C GLY A 243 3.14 -15.47 2.61
N TRP A 244 4.28 -16.17 2.73
CA TRP A 244 4.41 -17.62 2.64
C TRP A 244 5.45 -18.09 3.66
N PRO A 245 5.12 -18.02 4.98
CA PRO A 245 6.08 -18.31 6.05
C PRO A 245 6.65 -19.74 5.98
N GLU A 246 5.90 -20.69 5.46
CA GLU A 246 6.34 -22.08 5.26
C GLU A 246 7.54 -22.23 4.32
N ILE A 247 7.80 -21.24 3.48
CA ILE A 247 9.01 -21.18 2.63
C ILE A 247 9.94 -20.04 3.05
N ASN A 248 9.87 -19.54 4.28
CA ASN A 248 10.66 -18.42 4.80
C ASN A 248 10.45 -17.07 4.07
N GLN A 249 9.29 -16.85 3.49
CA GLN A 249 8.88 -15.58 2.89
C GLN A 249 7.87 -14.90 3.82
N ASN A 250 8.35 -13.91 4.58
CA ASN A 250 7.66 -13.31 5.70
C ASN A 250 7.26 -11.86 5.40
N ILE A 251 5.98 -11.57 5.38
CA ILE A 251 5.45 -10.24 5.06
C ILE A 251 4.59 -9.74 6.24
N LEU A 252 4.87 -8.55 6.72
CA LEU A 252 4.22 -7.94 7.87
C LEU A 252 3.74 -6.53 7.52
N GLN A 253 2.49 -6.18 7.84
CA GLN A 253 1.99 -4.82 7.70
C GLN A 253 2.18 -4.05 9.00
N VAL A 254 2.67 -2.82 8.93
CA VAL A 254 2.81 -1.91 10.07
C VAL A 254 2.03 -0.63 9.82
N GLU A 255 1.14 -0.30 10.73
CA GLU A 255 0.34 0.93 10.72
C GLU A 255 0.81 1.86 11.84
N ILE A 256 1.37 3.01 11.48
CA ILE A 256 1.79 4.04 12.43
C ILE A 256 0.66 5.06 12.59
N ARG A 257 0.29 5.40 13.82
CA ARG A 257 -0.75 6.40 14.08
C ARG A 257 -0.25 7.81 13.72
N ARG A 258 -1.01 8.53 12.87
CA ARG A 258 -0.60 9.79 12.23
C ARG A 258 -0.34 10.97 13.16
N ASP A 259 -0.82 10.94 14.39
CA ASP A 259 -0.56 11.98 15.39
C ASP A 259 0.81 11.84 16.07
N LEU A 260 1.59 10.82 15.71
CA LEU A 260 2.94 10.60 16.23
C LEU A 260 4.02 11.33 15.39
N TYR A 261 3.64 11.84 14.21
CA TYR A 261 4.55 12.53 13.30
C TYR A 261 3.86 13.66 12.54
#